data_539c0296d72cfd78b505f58de3fd6624
#
_entry.id   539c0296d72cfd78b505f58de3fd6624
#
_cell.length_a   1.000
_cell.length_b   1.000
_cell.length_c   1.000
_cell.angle_alpha   90.00
_cell.angle_beta   90.00
_cell.angle_gamma   90.00
#
_symmetry.space_group_name_H-M   'P 1'
#
loop_
_entity.id
_entity.type
_entity.pdbx_description
1 polymer ?
#
loop_
_entity_poly.entity_id
_entity_poly.type
_entity_poly.pdbx_seq_one_letter_code
_entity_poly.pdbx_strand_id
1 'polypeptide(L)'
;RRLLQNQALTDAADQWTGGTHQLWLIGDFFDRGDKGVECVELTMQLQRQARAVGGDVNAILGNHELMLLCAYKFGEQLTSSGVSAKSLWIRWGGIDAELARLKPEHIHWLERLPALQRVGDALLLHADAMFYVEHGRTVEAVNQRFFDLTQNSDLERWEQVLRDFSEHEAFSSLAMTGEQRASQLLKYYGARQLVHGHTPISMANGTPAHEVDRAWTYAGERCINVDGGIYLGGPGFVHELLANA
;
A
#
# COMPACT_ATOMS: atom_id res chain seq x y z
N ARG A 1 -1.88 -11.93 -10.62
CA ARG A 1 -2.02 -13.38 -10.88
C ARG A 1 -0.69 -13.96 -11.38
N ARG A 2 -0.26 -13.64 -12.61
CA ARG A 2 0.97 -14.23 -13.22
C ARG A 2 2.20 -14.15 -12.30
N LEU A 3 2.40 -13.05 -11.58
CA LEU A 3 3.53 -12.93 -10.63
C LEU A 3 3.44 -13.96 -9.49
N LEU A 4 2.26 -14.17 -8.91
CA LEU A 4 2.06 -15.15 -7.85
C LEU A 4 2.24 -16.59 -8.37
N GLN A 5 1.74 -16.87 -9.56
CA GLN A 5 1.93 -18.17 -10.22
C GLN A 5 3.42 -18.45 -10.50
N ASN A 6 4.16 -17.47 -11.01
CA ASN A 6 5.61 -17.60 -11.27
C ASN A 6 6.42 -17.89 -9.99
N GLN A 7 5.92 -17.46 -8.84
CA GLN A 7 6.53 -17.73 -7.53
C GLN A 7 5.95 -18.96 -6.83
N ALA A 8 5.12 -19.75 -7.53
CA ALA A 8 4.42 -20.90 -6.97
C ALA A 8 3.58 -20.58 -5.71
N LEU A 9 3.15 -19.34 -5.55
CA LEU A 9 2.24 -18.91 -4.47
C LEU A 9 0.79 -19.21 -4.80
N THR A 10 0.45 -19.29 -6.10
CA THR A 10 -0.86 -19.74 -6.57
C THR A 10 -0.71 -20.68 -7.77
N ASP A 11 -1.70 -21.54 -7.98
CA ASP A 11 -1.82 -22.35 -9.19
C ASP A 11 -2.54 -21.61 -10.33
N ALA A 12 -2.74 -22.29 -11.46
CA ALA A 12 -3.42 -21.75 -12.62
C ALA A 12 -4.92 -21.42 -12.40
N ALA A 13 -5.52 -21.96 -11.35
CA ALA A 13 -6.89 -21.71 -10.92
C ALA A 13 -6.98 -20.66 -9.80
N ASP A 14 -5.89 -19.91 -9.57
CA ASP A 14 -5.76 -18.90 -8.51
C ASP A 14 -5.98 -19.46 -7.10
N GLN A 15 -5.64 -20.77 -6.87
CA GLN A 15 -5.67 -21.36 -5.53
C GLN A 15 -4.32 -21.19 -4.85
N TRP A 16 -4.32 -20.96 -3.54
CA TRP A 16 -3.10 -20.82 -2.76
C TRP A 16 -2.27 -22.11 -2.74
N THR A 17 -1.03 -22.04 -3.16
CA THR A 17 -0.05 -23.13 -3.15
C THR A 17 1.20 -22.81 -2.33
N GLY A 18 1.26 -21.59 -1.76
CA GLY A 18 2.41 -21.12 -1.00
C GLY A 18 2.62 -21.81 0.38
N GLY A 19 1.78 -22.80 0.75
CA GLY A 19 1.93 -23.50 2.03
C GLY A 19 1.92 -22.53 3.21
N THR A 20 2.93 -22.58 4.06
CA THR A 20 3.08 -21.75 5.28
C THR A 20 3.73 -20.39 5.02
N HIS A 21 3.97 -19.99 3.76
CA HIS A 21 4.53 -18.66 3.45
C HIS A 21 3.58 -17.55 3.88
N GLN A 22 4.18 -16.37 4.14
CA GLN A 22 3.47 -15.13 4.35
C GLN A 22 3.65 -14.23 3.12
N LEU A 23 2.54 -13.74 2.54
CA LEU A 23 2.54 -12.78 1.45
C LEU A 23 2.00 -11.44 1.96
N TRP A 24 2.69 -10.34 1.64
CA TRP A 24 2.24 -8.98 1.93
C TRP A 24 2.08 -8.19 0.64
N LEU A 25 0.92 -7.55 0.49
CA LEU A 25 0.61 -6.62 -0.59
C LEU A 25 0.69 -5.19 -0.04
N ILE A 26 1.42 -4.32 -0.74
CA ILE A 26 1.83 -3.01 -0.20
C ILE A 26 0.87 -1.88 -0.64
N GLY A 27 -0.44 -2.18 -0.75
CA GLY A 27 -1.47 -1.21 -1.12
C GLY A 27 -1.62 -0.98 -2.61
N ASP A 28 -2.45 0.00 -2.96
CA ASP A 28 -2.77 0.44 -4.32
C ASP A 28 -3.38 -0.67 -5.21
N PHE A 29 -4.47 -1.25 -4.72
CA PHE A 29 -5.25 -2.26 -5.45
C PHE A 29 -6.11 -1.65 -6.55
N PHE A 30 -6.44 -0.37 -6.42
CA PHE A 30 -7.37 0.36 -7.28
C PHE A 30 -6.65 1.41 -8.12
N ASP A 31 -7.42 1.95 -9.05
CA ASP A 31 -7.09 3.08 -9.91
C ASP A 31 -6.09 2.76 -11.03
N ARG A 32 -6.10 3.55 -12.08
CA ARG A 32 -5.26 3.41 -13.28
C ARG A 32 -5.44 2.07 -14.04
N GLY A 33 -6.29 1.17 -13.53
CA GLY A 33 -6.68 -0.12 -14.12
C GLY A 33 -8.08 -0.49 -13.66
N ASP A 34 -8.79 -1.31 -14.44
CA ASP A 34 -10.20 -1.67 -14.27
C ASP A 34 -10.44 -3.00 -13.51
N LYS A 35 -9.43 -3.47 -12.77
CA LYS A 35 -9.43 -4.78 -12.08
C LYS A 35 -9.19 -4.68 -10.57
N GLY A 36 -9.42 -3.52 -9.95
CA GLY A 36 -9.22 -3.34 -8.51
C GLY A 36 -10.14 -4.23 -7.68
N VAL A 37 -11.44 -4.30 -8.04
CA VAL A 37 -12.39 -5.19 -7.35
C VAL A 37 -11.93 -6.65 -7.43
N GLU A 38 -11.51 -7.13 -8.60
CA GLU A 38 -11.00 -8.49 -8.78
C GLU A 38 -9.69 -8.74 -8.01
N CYS A 39 -8.84 -7.71 -7.86
CA CYS A 39 -7.64 -7.81 -7.03
C CYS A 39 -7.99 -8.00 -5.55
N VAL A 40 -8.95 -7.25 -5.04
CA VAL A 40 -9.45 -7.38 -3.66
C VAL A 40 -10.12 -8.73 -3.45
N GLU A 41 -11.02 -9.16 -4.34
CA GLU A 41 -11.70 -10.46 -4.25
C GLU A 41 -10.69 -11.62 -4.24
N LEU A 42 -9.68 -11.58 -5.11
CA LEU A 42 -8.60 -12.56 -5.12
C LEU A 42 -7.79 -12.54 -3.81
N THR A 43 -7.43 -11.37 -3.32
CA THR A 43 -6.68 -11.23 -2.07
C THR A 43 -7.47 -11.83 -0.90
N MET A 44 -8.76 -11.49 -0.77
CA MET A 44 -9.65 -12.04 0.25
C MET A 44 -9.81 -13.57 0.13
N GLN A 45 -9.83 -14.11 -1.09
CA GLN A 45 -9.84 -15.54 -1.34
C GLN A 45 -8.53 -16.19 -0.84
N LEU A 46 -7.39 -15.65 -1.25
CA LEU A 46 -6.07 -16.17 -0.87
C LEU A 46 -5.83 -16.08 0.64
N GLN A 47 -6.34 -15.04 1.31
CA GLN A 47 -6.29 -14.94 2.79
C GLN A 47 -6.96 -16.13 3.46
N ARG A 48 -8.16 -16.52 3.00
CA ARG A 48 -8.88 -17.67 3.57
C ARG A 48 -8.15 -18.98 3.31
N GLN A 49 -7.64 -19.15 2.10
CA GLN A 49 -6.96 -20.40 1.69
C GLN A 49 -5.61 -20.56 2.39
N ALA A 50 -4.79 -19.50 2.47
CA ALA A 50 -3.50 -19.53 3.14
C ALA A 50 -3.65 -19.88 4.62
N ARG A 51 -4.58 -19.22 5.34
CA ARG A 51 -4.85 -19.51 6.75
C ARG A 51 -5.26 -20.94 7.01
N ALA A 52 -6.00 -21.57 6.09
CA ALA A 52 -6.43 -22.96 6.22
C ALA A 52 -5.26 -23.96 6.22
N VAL A 53 -4.08 -23.57 5.70
CA VAL A 53 -2.88 -24.41 5.62
C VAL A 53 -1.70 -23.86 6.45
N GLY A 54 -1.95 -22.88 7.31
CA GLY A 54 -0.93 -22.28 8.21
C GLY A 54 -0.06 -21.22 7.57
N GLY A 55 -0.39 -20.77 6.34
CA GLY A 55 0.19 -19.58 5.71
C GLY A 55 -0.62 -18.32 6.00
N ASP A 56 -0.22 -17.20 5.43
CA ASP A 56 -0.97 -15.96 5.57
C ASP A 56 -0.81 -15.07 4.32
N VAL A 57 -1.88 -14.39 3.94
CA VAL A 57 -1.88 -13.34 2.91
C VAL A 57 -2.41 -12.08 3.54
N ASN A 58 -1.67 -11.00 3.46
CA ASN A 58 -1.98 -9.75 4.11
C ASN A 58 -1.81 -8.58 3.13
N ALA A 59 -2.37 -7.44 3.52
CA ALA A 59 -2.24 -6.21 2.77
C ALA A 59 -2.13 -5.02 3.72
N ILE A 60 -1.52 -3.94 3.26
CA ILE A 60 -1.54 -2.63 3.92
C ILE A 60 -2.33 -1.63 3.10
N LEU A 61 -2.77 -0.57 3.75
CA LEU A 61 -3.57 0.49 3.19
C LEU A 61 -2.70 1.43 2.33
N GLY A 62 -3.06 1.61 1.06
CA GLY A 62 -2.48 2.61 0.19
C GLY A 62 -3.34 3.89 0.13
N ASN A 63 -2.79 4.94 -0.47
CA ASN A 63 -3.52 6.19 -0.66
C ASN A 63 -4.69 6.03 -1.65
N HIS A 64 -4.58 5.14 -2.64
CA HIS A 64 -5.65 4.88 -3.60
C HIS A 64 -6.85 4.21 -2.94
N GLU A 65 -6.67 3.32 -1.97
CA GLU A 65 -7.75 2.77 -1.16
C GLU A 65 -8.44 3.85 -0.33
N LEU A 66 -7.67 4.77 0.29
CA LEU A 66 -8.24 5.89 1.04
C LEU A 66 -9.01 6.86 0.14
N MET A 67 -8.49 7.18 -1.05
CA MET A 67 -9.19 8.03 -2.02
C MET A 67 -10.50 7.39 -2.49
N LEU A 68 -10.50 6.09 -2.77
CA LEU A 68 -11.69 5.32 -3.13
C LEU A 68 -12.73 5.33 -1.99
N LEU A 69 -12.31 5.03 -0.75
CA LEU A 69 -13.19 5.06 0.43
C LEU A 69 -13.76 6.46 0.66
N CYS A 70 -12.95 7.51 0.47
CA CYS A 70 -13.41 8.91 0.54
C CYS A 70 -14.48 9.18 -0.53
N ALA A 71 -14.23 8.80 -1.77
CA ALA A 71 -15.19 8.93 -2.87
C ALA A 71 -16.48 8.14 -2.62
N TYR A 72 -16.37 6.91 -2.10
CA TYR A 72 -17.50 6.07 -1.73
C TYR A 72 -18.36 6.71 -0.63
N LYS A 73 -17.72 7.24 0.41
CA LYS A 73 -18.38 7.77 1.60
C LYS A 73 -19.00 9.14 1.39
N PHE A 74 -18.31 10.04 0.68
CA PHE A 74 -18.69 11.44 0.56
C PHE A 74 -19.25 11.81 -0.82
N GLY A 75 -18.96 11.03 -1.86
CA GLY A 75 -19.55 11.22 -3.20
C GLY A 75 -19.36 12.64 -3.73
N GLU A 76 -20.47 13.33 -3.96
CA GLU A 76 -20.50 14.68 -4.50
C GLU A 76 -20.34 15.80 -3.44
N GLN A 77 -20.08 15.45 -2.17
CA GLN A 77 -19.77 16.47 -1.16
C GLN A 77 -18.49 17.21 -1.54
N LEU A 78 -18.55 18.54 -1.46
CA LEU A 78 -17.45 19.41 -1.83
C LEU A 78 -16.35 19.40 -0.75
N THR A 79 -15.14 19.26 -1.21
CA THR A 79 -13.91 19.43 -0.41
C THR A 79 -13.60 20.89 -0.20
N SER A 80 -12.61 21.20 0.61
CA SER A 80 -12.10 22.56 0.84
C SER A 80 -11.64 23.26 -0.46
N SER A 81 -11.27 22.48 -1.49
CA SER A 81 -10.89 23.00 -2.80
C SER A 81 -12.09 23.33 -3.72
N GLY A 82 -13.33 23.07 -3.28
CA GLY A 82 -14.53 23.26 -4.08
C GLY A 82 -14.77 22.17 -5.15
N VAL A 83 -14.01 21.09 -5.11
CA VAL A 83 -14.18 19.92 -5.99
C VAL A 83 -14.76 18.79 -5.17
N SER A 84 -15.68 17.97 -5.73
CA SER A 84 -16.24 16.86 -4.96
C SER A 84 -15.21 15.76 -4.67
N ALA A 85 -15.40 15.04 -3.56
CA ALA A 85 -14.53 13.93 -3.16
C ALA A 85 -14.39 12.89 -4.29
N LYS A 86 -15.51 12.55 -4.95
CA LYS A 86 -15.53 11.65 -6.10
C LYS A 86 -14.73 12.20 -7.28
N SER A 87 -14.90 13.48 -7.61
CA SER A 87 -14.19 14.12 -8.72
C SER A 87 -12.68 14.21 -8.46
N LEU A 88 -12.25 14.40 -7.21
CA LEU A 88 -10.84 14.35 -6.84
C LEU A 88 -10.26 12.96 -7.07
N TRP A 89 -10.94 11.91 -6.59
CA TRP A 89 -10.51 10.53 -6.81
C TRP A 89 -10.38 10.19 -8.30
N ILE A 90 -11.38 10.57 -9.13
CA ILE A 90 -11.34 10.36 -10.59
C ILE A 90 -10.11 11.05 -11.22
N ARG A 91 -9.75 12.26 -10.79
CA ARG A 91 -8.55 12.97 -11.28
C ARG A 91 -7.25 12.22 -11.01
N TRP A 92 -7.20 11.41 -9.96
CA TRP A 92 -6.05 10.62 -9.57
C TRP A 92 -6.05 9.20 -10.15
N GLY A 93 -6.96 8.93 -11.09
CA GLY A 93 -7.01 7.67 -11.82
C GLY A 93 -8.16 6.75 -11.42
N GLY A 94 -9.08 7.24 -10.59
CA GLY A 94 -10.27 6.51 -10.17
C GLY A 94 -11.19 6.17 -11.33
N ILE A 95 -11.79 4.99 -11.29
CA ILE A 95 -12.68 4.46 -12.32
C ILE A 95 -14.07 4.28 -11.75
N ASP A 96 -15.01 5.14 -12.15
CA ASP A 96 -16.37 5.19 -11.61
C ASP A 96 -17.11 3.84 -11.69
N ALA A 97 -16.85 3.06 -12.74
CA ALA A 97 -17.42 1.71 -12.88
C ALA A 97 -16.93 0.73 -11.79
N GLU A 98 -15.74 0.93 -11.23
CA GLU A 98 -15.25 0.12 -10.11
C GLU A 98 -15.97 0.49 -8.81
N LEU A 99 -16.19 1.78 -8.56
CA LEU A 99 -16.93 2.25 -7.38
C LEU A 99 -18.35 1.64 -7.33
N ALA A 100 -19.03 1.53 -8.49
CA ALA A 100 -20.36 0.94 -8.60
C ALA A 100 -20.38 -0.58 -8.36
N ARG A 101 -19.25 -1.26 -8.45
CA ARG A 101 -19.09 -2.72 -8.25
C ARG A 101 -18.72 -3.09 -6.82
N LEU A 102 -18.38 -2.10 -5.98
CA LEU A 102 -18.03 -2.35 -4.59
C LEU A 102 -19.21 -2.92 -3.81
N LYS A 103 -18.95 -3.96 -3.04
CA LYS A 103 -19.88 -4.59 -2.12
C LYS A 103 -19.53 -4.20 -0.68
N PRO A 104 -20.48 -4.31 0.27
CA PRO A 104 -20.23 -4.02 1.68
C PRO A 104 -19.01 -4.78 2.26
N GLU A 105 -18.80 -6.03 1.84
CA GLU A 105 -17.65 -6.82 2.26
C GLU A 105 -16.31 -6.25 1.80
N HIS A 106 -16.25 -5.63 0.59
CA HIS A 106 -15.04 -4.97 0.08
C HIS A 106 -14.74 -3.73 0.90
N ILE A 107 -15.74 -2.89 1.16
CA ILE A 107 -15.61 -1.69 2.00
C ILE A 107 -15.12 -2.07 3.39
N HIS A 108 -15.77 -3.05 4.03
CA HIS A 108 -15.39 -3.54 5.35
C HIS A 108 -13.94 -4.07 5.40
N TRP A 109 -13.49 -4.74 4.34
CA TRP A 109 -12.12 -5.24 4.23
C TRP A 109 -11.13 -4.09 4.08
N LEU A 110 -11.39 -3.13 3.19
CA LEU A 110 -10.55 -1.95 2.95
C LEU A 110 -10.41 -1.07 4.19
N GLU A 111 -11.49 -0.82 4.90
CA GLU A 111 -11.52 -0.02 6.14
C GLU A 111 -10.64 -0.60 7.25
N ARG A 112 -10.31 -1.90 7.20
CA ARG A 112 -9.56 -2.62 8.23
C ARG A 112 -8.11 -2.89 7.84
N LEU A 113 -7.67 -2.44 6.67
CA LEU A 113 -6.29 -2.57 6.28
C LEU A 113 -5.40 -1.76 7.22
N PRO A 114 -4.32 -2.35 7.76
CA PRO A 114 -3.36 -1.59 8.55
C PRO A 114 -2.59 -0.61 7.68
N ALA A 115 -2.28 0.58 8.20
CA ALA A 115 -1.41 1.55 7.53
C ALA A 115 0.06 1.19 7.66
N LEU A 116 0.43 0.52 8.75
CA LEU A 116 1.78 0.03 9.05
C LEU A 116 1.73 -1.41 9.54
N GLN A 117 2.77 -2.19 9.21
CA GLN A 117 2.93 -3.51 9.80
C GLN A 117 4.40 -3.84 10.02
N ARG A 118 4.71 -4.43 11.15
CA ARG A 118 6.04 -4.98 11.42
C ARG A 118 6.07 -6.48 11.13
N VAL A 119 7.05 -6.91 10.32
CA VAL A 119 7.29 -8.31 9.96
C VAL A 119 8.76 -8.60 10.24
N GLY A 120 9.04 -9.32 11.31
CA GLY A 120 10.42 -9.47 11.80
C GLY A 120 11.08 -8.11 12.07
N ASP A 121 12.21 -7.85 11.42
CA ASP A 121 12.95 -6.59 11.48
C ASP A 121 12.49 -5.55 10.45
N ALA A 122 11.58 -5.90 9.54
CA ALA A 122 11.05 -4.99 8.53
C ALA A 122 9.79 -4.26 9.03
N LEU A 123 9.69 -2.97 8.71
CA LEU A 123 8.47 -2.16 8.79
C LEU A 123 7.91 -2.01 7.39
N LEU A 124 6.71 -2.54 7.16
CA LEU A 124 5.97 -2.37 5.93
C LEU A 124 5.11 -1.12 6.03
N LEU A 125 5.19 -0.26 5.02
CA LEU A 125 4.37 0.95 4.88
C LEU A 125 4.10 1.17 3.38
N HIS A 126 3.02 1.89 3.06
CA HIS A 126 2.71 2.15 1.66
C HIS A 126 3.59 3.26 1.07
N ALA A 127 3.55 4.45 1.66
CA ALA A 127 4.28 5.62 1.17
C ALA A 127 5.65 5.77 1.85
N ASP A 128 6.66 6.14 1.07
CA ASP A 128 8.00 6.51 1.53
C ASP A 128 8.00 7.92 2.15
N ALA A 129 7.33 8.06 3.30
CA ALA A 129 6.95 9.31 3.92
C ALA A 129 7.15 9.30 5.43
N MET A 130 7.26 10.50 6.03
CA MET A 130 7.44 10.67 7.48
C MET A 130 6.13 10.90 8.24
N PHE A 131 5.05 11.27 7.57
CA PHE A 131 3.79 11.68 8.22
C PHE A 131 3.20 10.64 9.19
N TYR A 132 3.53 9.37 9.05
CA TYR A 132 3.04 8.32 9.95
C TYR A 132 3.30 8.60 11.43
N VAL A 133 4.41 9.27 11.76
CA VAL A 133 4.75 9.59 13.17
C VAL A 133 3.80 10.62 13.80
N GLU A 134 3.08 11.39 12.97
CA GLU A 134 2.07 12.34 13.43
C GLU A 134 0.77 11.64 13.84
N HIS A 135 0.53 10.45 13.30
CA HIS A 135 -0.64 9.63 13.59
C HIS A 135 -0.45 8.68 14.77
N GLY A 136 0.79 8.42 15.21
CA GLY A 136 1.05 7.58 16.36
C GLY A 136 2.52 7.22 16.51
N ARG A 137 2.91 6.85 17.74
CA ARG A 137 4.29 6.47 18.07
C ARG A 137 4.52 4.96 18.10
N THR A 138 3.49 4.17 17.90
CA THR A 138 3.56 2.72 17.73
C THR A 138 2.76 2.30 16.51
N VAL A 139 3.05 1.13 15.96
CA VAL A 139 2.32 0.56 14.83
C VAL A 139 0.83 0.48 15.13
N GLU A 140 0.47 0.02 16.33
CA GLU A 140 -0.91 -0.14 16.78
C GLU A 140 -1.64 1.22 16.86
N ALA A 141 -0.97 2.26 17.38
CA ALA A 141 -1.55 3.60 17.49
C ALA A 141 -1.83 4.21 16.12
N VAL A 142 -0.90 4.06 15.17
CA VAL A 142 -1.10 4.51 13.79
C VAL A 142 -2.26 3.73 13.16
N ASN A 143 -2.26 2.41 13.23
CA ASN A 143 -3.32 1.59 12.65
C ASN A 143 -4.70 1.91 13.25
N GLN A 144 -4.79 2.13 14.58
CA GLN A 144 -6.03 2.55 15.21
C GLN A 144 -6.49 3.92 14.68
N ARG A 145 -5.56 4.87 14.52
CA ARG A 145 -5.88 6.20 14.00
C ARG A 145 -6.43 6.16 12.58
N PHE A 146 -5.86 5.30 11.72
CA PHE A 146 -6.36 5.11 10.34
C PHE A 146 -7.71 4.39 10.33
N PHE A 147 -7.90 3.38 11.17
CA PHE A 147 -9.20 2.74 11.33
C PHE A 147 -10.27 3.75 11.81
N ASP A 148 -9.97 4.58 12.81
CA ASP A 148 -10.89 5.61 13.29
C ASP A 148 -11.22 6.63 12.18
N LEU A 149 -10.27 6.95 11.30
CA LEU A 149 -10.50 7.78 10.13
C LEU A 149 -11.53 7.13 9.20
N THR A 150 -11.36 5.84 8.87
CA THR A 150 -12.29 5.16 7.96
C THR A 150 -13.72 5.09 8.52
N GLN A 151 -13.89 5.13 9.85
CA GLN A 151 -15.20 5.20 10.50
C GLN A 151 -15.76 6.63 10.61
N ASN A 152 -14.91 7.65 10.38
CA ASN A 152 -15.28 9.05 10.57
C ASN A 152 -16.05 9.61 9.36
N SER A 153 -17.05 10.47 9.61
CA SER A 153 -17.85 11.15 8.58
C SER A 153 -17.49 12.62 8.38
N ASP A 154 -16.35 13.06 8.89
CA ASP A 154 -15.82 14.40 8.74
C ASP A 154 -14.87 14.44 7.55
N LEU A 155 -15.30 15.01 6.43
CA LEU A 155 -14.53 15.11 5.18
C LEU A 155 -13.22 15.89 5.37
N GLU A 156 -13.18 16.92 6.24
CA GLU A 156 -11.96 17.71 6.45
C GLU A 156 -10.82 16.86 7.02
N ARG A 157 -11.14 15.93 7.92
CA ARG A 157 -10.14 14.97 8.45
C ARG A 157 -9.61 14.02 7.37
N TRP A 158 -10.47 13.57 6.46
CA TRP A 158 -10.06 12.76 5.33
C TRP A 158 -9.15 13.55 4.39
N GLU A 159 -9.50 14.79 4.07
CA GLU A 159 -8.67 15.66 3.25
C GLU A 159 -7.27 15.88 3.85
N GLN A 160 -7.18 16.03 5.18
CA GLN A 160 -5.89 16.17 5.83
C GLN A 160 -5.02 14.93 5.62
N VAL A 161 -5.54 13.74 5.89
CA VAL A 161 -4.77 12.50 5.72
C VAL A 161 -4.43 12.23 4.26
N LEU A 162 -5.34 12.55 3.32
CA LEU A 162 -5.04 12.42 1.88
C LEU A 162 -3.94 13.41 1.45
N ARG A 163 -3.87 14.61 2.06
CA ARG A 163 -2.74 15.52 1.85
C ARG A 163 -1.43 14.97 2.42
N ASP A 164 -1.47 14.34 3.60
CA ASP A 164 -0.30 13.71 4.21
C ASP A 164 0.29 12.63 3.28
N PHE A 165 -0.56 11.82 2.65
CA PHE A 165 -0.16 10.84 1.65
C PHE A 165 0.37 11.44 0.33
N SER A 166 0.32 12.75 0.13
CA SER A 166 1.03 13.38 -0.98
C SER A 166 2.53 13.51 -0.73
N GLU A 167 3.01 13.28 0.51
CA GLU A 167 4.43 13.16 0.80
C GLU A 167 5.00 11.90 0.15
N HIS A 168 6.07 12.05 -0.57
CA HIS A 168 6.82 10.96 -1.20
C HIS A 168 8.31 11.31 -1.22
N GLU A 169 9.15 10.32 -1.51
CA GLU A 169 10.62 10.47 -1.60
C GLU A 169 11.30 11.01 -0.32
N ALA A 170 10.64 10.85 0.84
CA ALA A 170 11.20 11.36 2.11
C ALA A 170 12.57 10.77 2.46
N PHE A 171 12.88 9.58 1.94
CA PHE A 171 14.10 8.85 2.23
C PHE A 171 15.10 8.82 1.07
N SER A 172 14.70 9.30 -0.13
CA SER A 172 15.50 9.23 -1.36
C SER A 172 16.40 10.44 -1.58
N SER A 173 16.33 11.48 -0.72
CA SER A 173 17.12 12.68 -0.92
C SER A 173 18.61 12.36 -0.99
N LEU A 174 19.29 12.91 -2.01
CA LEU A 174 20.73 12.79 -2.25
C LEU A 174 21.61 13.34 -1.09
N ALA A 175 20.99 14.03 -0.14
CA ALA A 175 21.63 14.49 1.09
C ALA A 175 21.49 13.45 2.20
N MET A 176 22.43 13.46 3.18
CA MET A 176 22.39 12.61 4.39
C MET A 176 21.05 12.63 5.15
N THR A 177 20.17 13.55 4.82
CA THR A 177 18.86 13.72 5.42
C THR A 177 17.88 12.57 5.14
N GLY A 178 17.93 11.92 3.97
CA GLY A 178 17.05 10.77 3.65
C GLY A 178 17.36 9.55 4.51
N GLU A 179 18.64 9.19 4.62
CA GLU A 179 19.07 8.10 5.49
C GLU A 179 18.79 8.38 6.97
N GLN A 180 18.96 9.64 7.41
CA GLN A 180 18.64 10.05 8.77
C GLN A 180 17.14 9.94 9.08
N ARG A 181 16.28 10.36 8.14
CA ARG A 181 14.83 10.21 8.26
C ARG A 181 14.41 8.75 8.33
N ALA A 182 14.95 7.91 7.44
CA ALA A 182 14.73 6.46 7.49
C ALA A 182 15.13 5.88 8.85
N SER A 183 16.34 6.23 9.34
CA SER A 183 16.83 5.80 10.65
C SER A 183 15.93 6.27 11.79
N GLN A 184 15.40 7.48 11.71
CA GLN A 184 14.51 8.03 12.72
C GLN A 184 13.17 7.27 12.72
N LEU A 185 12.56 7.03 11.56
CA LEU A 185 11.32 6.29 11.43
C LEU A 185 11.46 4.85 11.94
N LEU A 186 12.54 4.18 11.56
CA LEU A 186 12.87 2.83 12.02
C LEU A 186 13.02 2.77 13.55
N LYS A 187 13.69 3.77 14.14
CA LYS A 187 13.83 3.86 15.60
C LYS A 187 12.48 4.03 16.29
N TYR A 188 11.56 4.83 15.72
CA TYR A 188 10.22 5.02 16.30
C TYR A 188 9.45 3.71 16.39
N TYR A 189 9.51 2.89 15.34
CA TYR A 189 8.70 1.68 15.23
C TYR A 189 9.47 0.39 15.57
N GLY A 190 10.72 0.50 16.00
CA GLY A 190 11.53 -0.64 16.46
C GLY A 190 11.88 -1.62 15.35
N ALA A 191 12.14 -1.13 14.14
CA ALA A 191 12.50 -1.91 12.96
C ALA A 191 13.91 -1.59 12.47
N ARG A 192 14.42 -2.36 11.51
CA ARG A 192 15.76 -2.17 10.90
C ARG A 192 15.70 -1.78 9.43
N GLN A 193 14.63 -2.17 8.73
CA GLN A 193 14.40 -1.85 7.32
C GLN A 193 12.98 -1.38 7.11
N LEU A 194 12.80 -0.45 6.15
CA LEU A 194 11.51 -0.01 5.62
C LEU A 194 11.28 -0.74 4.29
N VAL A 195 10.08 -1.27 4.09
CA VAL A 195 9.64 -1.81 2.80
C VAL A 195 8.41 -1.04 2.37
N HIS A 196 8.46 -0.41 1.21
CA HIS A 196 7.40 0.48 0.74
C HIS A 196 7.16 0.38 -0.77
N GLY A 197 6.03 0.93 -1.21
CA GLY A 197 5.66 1.17 -2.61
C GLY A 197 5.45 2.64 -2.90
N HIS A 198 4.29 3.00 -3.47
CA HIS A 198 3.77 4.34 -3.71
C HIS A 198 4.52 5.15 -4.79
N THR A 199 5.83 5.29 -4.65
CA THR A 199 6.68 5.97 -5.62
C THR A 199 7.33 4.92 -6.51
N PRO A 200 6.92 4.76 -7.79
CA PRO A 200 7.52 3.79 -8.68
C PRO A 200 9.05 3.95 -8.75
N ILE A 201 9.77 2.84 -8.71
CA ILE A 201 11.24 2.82 -8.79
C ILE A 201 11.74 3.60 -10.00
N SER A 202 11.03 3.46 -11.15
CA SER A 202 11.36 4.20 -12.36
C SER A 202 11.30 5.72 -12.21
N MET A 203 10.38 6.22 -11.39
CA MET A 203 10.28 7.65 -11.09
C MET A 203 11.33 8.09 -10.07
N ALA A 204 11.59 7.25 -9.07
CA ALA A 204 12.48 7.57 -7.96
C ALA A 204 13.98 7.58 -8.36
N ASN A 205 14.41 6.69 -9.26
CA ASN A 205 15.83 6.53 -9.61
C ASN A 205 16.15 6.62 -11.10
N GLY A 206 15.13 6.85 -11.95
CA GLY A 206 15.29 7.02 -13.40
C GLY A 206 15.48 5.72 -14.20
N THR A 207 15.38 4.54 -13.58
CA THR A 207 15.39 3.25 -14.30
C THR A 207 14.18 3.17 -15.23
N PRO A 208 14.31 2.81 -16.51
CA PRO A 208 13.15 2.62 -17.39
C PRO A 208 12.16 1.62 -16.79
N ALA A 209 10.86 1.94 -16.80
CA ALA A 209 9.85 1.13 -16.10
C ALA A 209 9.87 -0.35 -16.52
N HIS A 210 10.09 -0.64 -17.83
CA HIS A 210 10.15 -2.00 -18.35
C HIS A 210 11.38 -2.82 -17.91
N GLU A 211 12.39 -2.16 -17.31
CA GLU A 211 13.61 -2.77 -16.76
C GLU A 211 13.54 -2.98 -15.25
N VAL A 212 12.47 -2.50 -14.58
CA VAL A 212 12.31 -2.65 -13.13
C VAL A 212 11.79 -4.05 -12.81
N ASP A 213 12.69 -4.98 -12.64
CA ASP A 213 12.41 -6.42 -12.38
C ASP A 213 12.69 -6.87 -10.94
N ARG A 214 13.16 -5.96 -10.09
CA ARG A 214 13.55 -6.23 -8.69
C ARG A 214 13.43 -4.98 -7.82
N ALA A 215 13.42 -5.20 -6.50
CA ALA A 215 13.39 -4.14 -5.50
C ALA A 215 14.64 -3.24 -5.58
N TRP A 216 14.44 -1.97 -5.27
CA TRP A 216 15.52 -0.99 -5.15
C TRP A 216 15.82 -0.72 -3.68
N THR A 217 17.05 -1.05 -3.27
CA THR A 217 17.54 -0.78 -1.91
C THR A 217 18.35 0.51 -1.90
N TYR A 218 18.08 1.39 -0.93
CA TYR A 218 18.69 2.73 -0.84
C TYR A 218 18.75 3.24 0.62
N ALA A 219 19.14 4.49 0.83
CA ALA A 219 19.28 5.10 2.16
C ALA A 219 20.15 4.27 3.12
N GLY A 220 21.34 3.86 2.67
CA GLY A 220 22.24 3.02 3.46
C GLY A 220 21.65 1.66 3.81
N GLU A 221 20.98 1.02 2.85
CA GLU A 221 20.32 -0.29 2.96
C GLU A 221 19.11 -0.33 3.92
N ARG A 222 18.62 0.84 4.35
CA ARG A 222 17.48 0.95 5.27
C ARG A 222 16.14 0.93 4.59
N CYS A 223 16.06 1.31 3.31
CA CYS A 223 14.83 1.37 2.55
C CYS A 223 14.86 0.40 1.39
N ILE A 224 13.75 -0.31 1.19
CA ILE A 224 13.51 -1.24 0.10
C ILE A 224 12.22 -0.79 -0.59
N ASN A 225 12.34 -0.23 -1.80
CA ASN A 225 11.21 0.10 -2.63
C ASN A 225 10.82 -1.13 -3.46
N VAL A 226 9.54 -1.54 -3.38
CA VAL A 226 8.98 -2.70 -4.10
C VAL A 226 7.95 -2.30 -5.16
N ASP A 227 7.86 -1.01 -5.51
CA ASP A 227 6.96 -0.54 -6.55
C ASP A 227 7.60 -0.70 -7.94
N GLY A 228 7.24 -1.78 -8.60
CA GLY A 228 7.69 -2.08 -9.96
C GLY A 228 7.04 -1.24 -11.07
N GLY A 229 6.16 -0.29 -10.74
CA GLY A 229 5.55 0.61 -11.72
C GLY A 229 4.71 -0.11 -12.78
N ILE A 230 3.88 -1.08 -12.40
CA ILE A 230 3.10 -1.90 -13.35
C ILE A 230 2.25 -1.02 -14.27
N TYR A 231 1.62 0.06 -13.74
CA TYR A 231 0.81 0.98 -14.54
C TYR A 231 1.64 1.83 -15.53
N LEU A 232 2.96 1.91 -15.33
CA LEU A 232 3.92 2.55 -16.25
C LEU A 232 4.53 1.56 -17.26
N GLY A 233 4.06 0.31 -17.27
CA GLY A 233 4.57 -0.75 -18.13
C GLY A 233 5.68 -1.60 -17.52
N GLY A 234 5.92 -1.48 -16.22
CA GLY A 234 6.84 -2.37 -15.50
C GLY A 234 6.35 -3.82 -15.46
N PRO A 235 7.27 -4.81 -15.47
CA PRO A 235 6.91 -6.22 -15.44
C PRO A 235 6.30 -6.64 -14.09
N GLY A 236 6.56 -5.88 -13.02
CA GLY A 236 6.28 -6.26 -11.64
C GLY A 236 7.18 -7.39 -11.16
N PHE A 237 7.27 -7.56 -9.85
CA PHE A 237 8.06 -8.63 -9.22
C PHE A 237 7.50 -8.95 -7.83
N VAL A 238 7.99 -10.03 -7.24
CA VAL A 238 7.80 -10.36 -5.82
C VAL A 238 9.15 -10.28 -5.14
N HIS A 239 9.22 -9.58 -4.03
CA HIS A 239 10.44 -9.45 -3.23
C HIS A 239 10.36 -10.34 -2.00
N GLU A 240 11.38 -11.16 -1.78
CA GLU A 240 11.47 -12.02 -0.61
C GLU A 240 12.15 -11.27 0.56
N LEU A 241 11.47 -11.18 1.68
CA LEU A 241 12.06 -10.71 2.94
C LEU A 241 12.71 -11.90 3.64
N LEU A 242 14.03 -11.91 3.69
CA LEU A 242 14.76 -12.92 4.43
C LEU A 242 14.47 -12.73 5.93
N ALA A 243 13.92 -13.74 6.58
CA ALA A 243 13.88 -13.76 8.03
C ALA A 243 15.34 -13.78 8.53
N ASN A 244 15.76 -12.72 9.20
CA ASN A 244 17.05 -12.76 9.91
C ASN A 244 16.95 -13.85 10.98
N ALA A 245 17.78 -14.88 10.82
CA ALA A 245 17.91 -16.02 11.73
C ALA A 245 18.38 -15.57 13.11
#